data_5f7b00a7a9b5d34dad34ede6c1c6eba5
#
_entry.id   5f7b00a7a9b5d34dad34ede6c1c6eba5
#
_cell.length_a   1.000
_cell.length_b   1.000
_cell.length_c   1.000
_cell.angle_alpha   90.00
_cell.angle_beta   90.00
_cell.angle_gamma   90.00
#
_symmetry.space_group_name_H-M   'P 1'
#
loop_
_entity.id
_entity.type
_entity.pdbx_description
1 polymer ?
#
loop_
_entity_poly.entity_id
_entity_poly.type
_entity_poly.pdbx_seq_one_letter_code
_entity_poly.pdbx_strand_id
1 'polypeptide(L)'
;MRNPPTIAENVISKAARLDLQPAVQRPLPQRRDPLSGEAASGNEASPHVSLIAMFKRLREDIATIRERDPAARSAWEVLTCYPGLHALMLHRVAHACWRAKRRWLARFVSQLARFLTGIEIHPGATVGRRVFIDHGMGVVIGETAEIGDDCTIYQGVTLGGTSLTRGAKRHPTLGRGVIVGAGAKVLGGFTIGAEAKIGSNAVVVKPVPAGGTAVGNPARVIVPAAGTAAKASEAKPAAARSGFCAYGITPNADDPVSLAIHGLIDHAATQTQRIDEIVTALERLGTTLEALNGADAALLDLRRLSAAIEGKVEQS
;
A
#
# COMPACT_ATOMS: atom_id res chain seq x y z
N MET A 1 42.28 8.98 -55.75
CA MET A 1 42.70 8.85 -54.32
C MET A 1 41.44 8.89 -53.46
N ARG A 2 41.03 7.79 -52.85
CA ARG A 2 39.84 7.73 -51.99
C ARG A 2 40.31 8.00 -50.56
N ASN A 3 39.69 8.97 -49.86
CA ASN A 3 39.97 9.25 -48.47
C ASN A 3 39.68 8.05 -47.57
N PRO A 4 40.47 7.78 -46.54
CA PRO A 4 40.19 6.70 -45.60
C PRO A 4 38.89 7.01 -44.79
N PRO A 5 38.09 5.99 -44.44
CA PRO A 5 36.84 6.17 -43.70
C PRO A 5 37.14 6.72 -42.30
N THR A 6 36.24 7.60 -41.83
CA THR A 6 36.29 8.19 -40.49
C THR A 6 36.02 7.17 -39.37
N ILE A 7 36.48 7.45 -38.15
CA ILE A 7 36.31 6.60 -36.97
C ILE A 7 34.83 6.27 -36.73
N ALA A 8 33.94 7.20 -37.08
CA ALA A 8 32.48 7.01 -36.94
C ALA A 8 31.93 5.92 -37.86
N GLU A 9 32.43 5.82 -39.10
CA GLU A 9 31.98 4.79 -40.05
C GLU A 9 32.47 3.38 -39.67
N ASN A 10 33.62 3.28 -39.00
CA ASN A 10 34.11 2.00 -38.47
C ASN A 10 33.32 1.49 -37.27
N VAL A 11 32.76 2.39 -36.43
CA VAL A 11 31.94 2.01 -35.27
C VAL A 11 30.57 1.51 -35.71
N ILE A 12 29.97 2.15 -36.71
CA ILE A 12 28.66 1.75 -37.25
C ILE A 12 28.75 0.42 -37.98
N SER A 13 29.81 0.16 -38.74
CA SER A 13 30.03 -1.11 -39.45
C SER A 13 30.29 -2.31 -38.50
N LYS A 14 30.83 -2.06 -37.31
CA LYS A 14 31.08 -3.10 -36.31
C LYS A 14 29.84 -3.43 -35.49
N ALA A 15 28.93 -2.47 -35.28
CA ALA A 15 27.66 -2.66 -34.61
C ALA A 15 26.64 -3.47 -35.46
N ALA A 16 26.73 -3.38 -36.79
CA ALA A 16 25.82 -4.08 -37.70
C ALA A 16 26.13 -5.59 -37.91
N ARG A 17 27.17 -6.13 -37.30
CA ARG A 17 27.57 -7.56 -37.41
C ARG A 17 27.41 -8.36 -36.13
N LEU A 18 26.73 -7.82 -35.11
CA LEU A 18 26.30 -8.59 -33.98
C LEU A 18 24.85 -9.06 -34.26
N ASP A 19 24.73 -10.19 -34.96
CA ASP A 19 23.49 -10.97 -35.05
C ASP A 19 23.09 -11.39 -33.64
N LEU A 20 22.28 -10.55 -32.99
CA LEU A 20 21.55 -10.93 -31.79
C LEU A 20 20.39 -11.86 -32.19
N GLN A 21 20.69 -13.15 -32.30
CA GLN A 21 19.63 -14.16 -32.29
C GLN A 21 18.85 -14.00 -30.98
N PRO A 22 17.49 -13.92 -31.05
CA PRO A 22 16.69 -13.92 -29.84
C PRO A 22 16.92 -15.23 -29.11
N ALA A 23 17.42 -15.15 -27.88
CA ALA A 23 17.57 -16.28 -26.99
C ALA A 23 16.20 -16.91 -26.81
N VAL A 24 15.99 -18.10 -27.39
CA VAL A 24 14.84 -18.97 -27.12
C VAL A 24 14.92 -19.32 -25.65
N GLN A 25 14.10 -18.63 -24.84
CA GLN A 25 13.92 -18.96 -23.43
C GLN A 25 13.31 -20.36 -23.35
N ARG A 26 14.13 -21.36 -23.01
CA ARG A 26 13.62 -22.66 -22.59
C ARG A 26 12.79 -22.47 -21.32
N PRO A 27 11.56 -22.97 -21.26
CA PRO A 27 10.78 -22.92 -20.02
C PRO A 27 11.53 -23.70 -18.94
N LEU A 28 11.74 -23.04 -17.78
CA LEU A 28 12.29 -23.68 -16.59
C LEU A 28 11.37 -24.84 -16.16
N PRO A 29 11.92 -25.98 -15.72
CA PRO A 29 11.11 -27.07 -15.22
C PRO A 29 10.31 -26.61 -14.00
N GLN A 30 8.99 -26.74 -14.09
CA GLN A 30 8.09 -26.45 -12.97
C GLN A 30 8.45 -27.40 -11.82
N ARG A 31 8.93 -26.83 -10.71
CA ARG A 31 9.01 -27.57 -9.44
C ARG A 31 7.59 -27.94 -9.05
N ARG A 32 7.30 -29.21 -9.01
CA ARG A 32 6.05 -29.73 -8.41
C ARG A 32 6.15 -29.49 -6.91
N ASP A 33 5.24 -28.65 -6.41
CA ASP A 33 5.04 -28.52 -4.96
C ASP A 33 4.47 -29.82 -4.40
N PRO A 34 5.02 -30.36 -3.28
CA PRO A 34 4.58 -31.63 -2.72
C PRO A 34 3.32 -31.57 -1.86
N LEU A 35 2.43 -30.61 -2.07
CA LEU A 35 1.17 -30.46 -1.33
C LEU A 35 -0.08 -30.44 -2.23
N SER A 36 -0.08 -31.19 -3.33
CA SER A 36 -1.32 -31.45 -4.08
C SER A 36 -1.91 -32.82 -3.66
N GLY A 37 -2.34 -32.91 -2.44
CA GLY A 37 -3.18 -33.98 -1.92
C GLY A 37 -4.42 -33.36 -1.32
N GLU A 38 -5.45 -33.24 -2.13
CA GLU A 38 -6.87 -33.45 -1.89
C GLU A 38 -7.65 -32.77 -3.01
N ALA A 39 -8.07 -33.56 -3.97
CA ALA A 39 -9.07 -33.18 -4.94
C ALA A 39 -10.39 -32.94 -4.20
N ALA A 40 -10.68 -31.67 -3.89
CA ALA A 40 -12.01 -31.27 -3.52
C ALA A 40 -12.92 -31.45 -4.75
N SER A 41 -13.78 -32.46 -4.65
CA SER A 41 -14.86 -32.76 -5.59
C SER A 41 -15.56 -31.47 -6.04
N GLY A 42 -15.62 -31.27 -7.35
CA GLY A 42 -16.37 -30.18 -7.95
C GLY A 42 -17.82 -30.20 -7.52
N ASN A 43 -18.18 -29.33 -6.61
CA ASN A 43 -19.54 -28.92 -6.42
C ASN A 43 -19.74 -27.69 -7.32
N GLU A 44 -20.27 -27.91 -8.53
CA GLU A 44 -20.80 -26.84 -9.36
C GLU A 44 -21.91 -26.13 -8.57
N ALA A 45 -21.50 -25.10 -7.84
CA ALA A 45 -22.42 -24.28 -7.07
C ALA A 45 -23.39 -23.61 -8.05
N SER A 46 -24.60 -24.14 -8.08
CA SER A 46 -25.79 -23.54 -8.69
C SER A 46 -25.84 -22.03 -8.47
N PRO A 47 -26.30 -21.22 -9.43
CA PRO A 47 -26.28 -19.75 -9.34
C PRO A 47 -27.25 -19.16 -8.31
N HIS A 48 -27.89 -19.97 -7.50
CA HIS A 48 -28.68 -19.51 -6.35
C HIS A 48 -27.72 -19.01 -5.26
N VAL A 49 -27.37 -17.72 -5.32
CA VAL A 49 -26.82 -17.03 -4.15
C VAL A 49 -27.89 -17.18 -3.06
N SER A 50 -27.67 -18.10 -2.14
CA SER A 50 -28.60 -18.31 -1.03
C SER A 50 -28.73 -16.98 -0.29
N LEU A 51 -29.93 -16.45 -0.13
CA LEU A 51 -30.22 -15.27 0.67
C LEU A 51 -29.55 -15.37 2.05
N ILE A 52 -29.51 -16.57 2.61
CA ILE A 52 -28.82 -16.86 3.88
C ILE A 52 -27.33 -16.55 3.80
N ALA A 53 -26.65 -16.92 2.71
CA ALA A 53 -25.22 -16.62 2.51
C ALA A 53 -24.98 -15.11 2.36
N MET A 54 -25.88 -14.38 1.72
CA MET A 54 -25.82 -12.94 1.58
C MET A 54 -25.99 -12.22 2.92
N PHE A 55 -26.97 -12.64 3.74
CA PHE A 55 -27.18 -12.11 5.10
C PHE A 55 -25.98 -12.42 6.02
N LYS A 56 -25.41 -13.62 5.93
CA LYS A 56 -24.23 -13.98 6.71
C LYS A 56 -23.04 -13.06 6.36
N ARG A 57 -22.79 -12.81 5.07
CA ARG A 57 -21.75 -11.88 4.62
C ARG A 57 -22.02 -10.45 5.07
N LEU A 58 -23.24 -9.96 4.98
CA LEU A 58 -23.61 -8.63 5.44
C LEU A 58 -23.34 -8.45 6.95
N ARG A 59 -23.71 -9.45 7.76
CA ARG A 59 -23.40 -9.40 9.21
C ARG A 59 -21.91 -9.41 9.49
N GLU A 60 -21.14 -10.18 8.73
CA GLU A 60 -19.67 -10.22 8.81
C GLU A 60 -19.07 -8.85 8.44
N ASP A 61 -19.51 -8.23 7.34
CA ASP A 61 -19.04 -6.92 6.93
C ASP A 61 -19.35 -5.84 7.98
N ILE A 62 -20.56 -5.83 8.53
CA ILE A 62 -20.95 -4.89 9.59
C ILE A 62 -20.08 -5.10 10.84
N ALA A 63 -19.82 -6.35 11.22
CA ALA A 63 -18.97 -6.67 12.36
C ALA A 63 -17.53 -6.17 12.12
N THR A 64 -17.00 -6.41 10.92
CA THR A 64 -15.66 -5.95 10.51
C THR A 64 -15.52 -4.43 10.55
N ILE A 65 -16.53 -3.69 10.07
CA ILE A 65 -16.53 -2.23 10.10
C ILE A 65 -16.54 -1.73 11.55
N ARG A 66 -17.40 -2.29 12.40
CA ARG A 66 -17.47 -1.91 13.82
C ARG A 66 -16.22 -2.26 14.63
N GLU A 67 -15.49 -3.27 14.20
CA GLU A 67 -14.21 -3.64 14.81
C GLU A 67 -13.08 -2.66 14.40
N ARG A 68 -13.12 -2.19 13.15
CA ARG A 68 -12.01 -1.40 12.56
C ARG A 68 -12.22 0.10 12.66
N ASP A 69 -13.46 0.57 12.70
CA ASP A 69 -13.78 1.98 12.80
C ASP A 69 -14.29 2.33 14.20
N PRO A 70 -13.48 3.05 15.01
CA PRO A 70 -13.91 3.52 16.34
C PRO A 70 -15.14 4.45 16.30
N ALA A 71 -15.42 5.11 15.16
CA ALA A 71 -16.58 5.98 15.00
C ALA A 71 -17.90 5.22 14.78
N ALA A 72 -17.84 3.93 14.44
CA ALA A 72 -19.01 3.08 14.17
C ALA A 72 -19.75 2.69 15.48
N ARG A 73 -20.76 3.46 15.89
CA ARG A 73 -21.48 3.27 17.17
C ARG A 73 -22.44 2.10 17.15
N SER A 74 -23.11 1.84 16.03
CA SER A 74 -24.14 0.81 15.95
C SER A 74 -24.16 0.09 14.60
N ALA A 75 -24.70 -1.13 14.58
CA ALA A 75 -24.90 -1.88 13.34
C ALA A 75 -25.88 -1.16 12.38
N TRP A 76 -26.84 -0.42 12.92
CA TRP A 76 -27.80 0.37 12.13
C TRP A 76 -27.11 1.54 11.43
N GLU A 77 -26.25 2.26 12.14
CA GLU A 77 -25.45 3.34 11.57
C GLU A 77 -24.55 2.83 10.43
N VAL A 78 -23.86 1.70 10.65
CA VAL A 78 -23.06 1.07 9.61
C VAL A 78 -23.89 0.68 8.40
N LEU A 79 -25.07 0.08 8.62
CA LEU A 79 -25.94 -0.34 7.53
C LEU A 79 -26.45 0.84 6.69
N THR A 80 -26.70 1.99 7.31
CA THR A 80 -27.38 3.13 6.66
C THR A 80 -26.43 4.24 6.21
N CYS A 81 -25.26 4.38 6.83
CA CYS A 81 -24.39 5.54 6.65
C CYS A 81 -23.00 5.22 6.05
N TYR A 82 -22.67 3.93 5.83
CA TYR A 82 -21.35 3.55 5.31
C TYR A 82 -21.38 3.26 3.81
N PRO A 83 -20.93 4.19 2.97
CA PRO A 83 -20.97 4.03 1.50
C PRO A 83 -20.12 2.84 1.01
N GLY A 84 -19.01 2.52 1.70
CA GLY A 84 -18.19 1.35 1.39
C GLY A 84 -18.95 0.03 1.51
N LEU A 85 -19.79 -0.13 2.54
CA LEU A 85 -20.66 -1.29 2.68
C LEU A 85 -21.69 -1.37 1.55
N HIS A 86 -22.34 -0.25 1.24
CA HIS A 86 -23.32 -0.18 0.15
C HIS A 86 -22.69 -0.54 -1.20
N ALA A 87 -21.48 -0.03 -1.49
CA ALA A 87 -20.74 -0.35 -2.70
C ALA A 87 -20.42 -1.84 -2.81
N LEU A 88 -19.97 -2.47 -1.72
CA LEU A 88 -19.70 -3.92 -1.68
C LEU A 88 -20.97 -4.76 -1.87
N MET A 89 -22.09 -4.36 -1.29
CA MET A 89 -23.38 -5.04 -1.49
C MET A 89 -23.83 -4.97 -2.95
N LEU A 90 -23.81 -3.78 -3.55
CA LEU A 90 -24.18 -3.58 -4.95
C LEU A 90 -23.19 -4.26 -5.91
N HIS A 91 -21.91 -4.26 -5.58
CA HIS A 91 -20.89 -4.99 -6.35
C HIS A 91 -21.21 -6.50 -6.37
N ARG A 92 -21.61 -7.11 -5.27
CA ARG A 92 -21.98 -8.54 -5.24
C ARG A 92 -23.10 -8.87 -6.20
N VAL A 93 -24.12 -8.00 -6.28
CA VAL A 93 -25.21 -8.13 -7.26
C VAL A 93 -24.67 -7.98 -8.70
N ALA A 94 -23.88 -6.93 -8.94
CA ALA A 94 -23.27 -6.69 -10.25
C ALA A 94 -22.35 -7.85 -10.68
N HIS A 95 -21.56 -8.39 -9.76
CA HIS A 95 -20.68 -9.53 -9.99
C HIS A 95 -21.45 -10.82 -10.31
N ALA A 96 -22.57 -11.08 -9.62
CA ALA A 96 -23.45 -12.21 -9.93
C ALA A 96 -24.04 -12.09 -11.35
N CYS A 97 -24.50 -10.91 -11.75
CA CYS A 97 -24.93 -10.64 -13.13
C CYS A 97 -23.78 -10.82 -14.13
N TRP A 98 -22.58 -10.41 -13.78
CA TRP A 98 -21.37 -10.57 -14.59
C TRP A 98 -21.03 -12.05 -14.82
N ARG A 99 -21.07 -12.87 -13.77
CA ARG A 99 -20.86 -14.32 -13.87
C ARG A 99 -21.96 -15.00 -14.68
N ALA A 100 -23.20 -14.55 -14.56
CA ALA A 100 -24.33 -14.99 -15.37
C ALA A 100 -24.28 -14.48 -16.82
N LYS A 101 -23.15 -13.89 -17.27
CA LYS A 101 -22.92 -13.34 -18.62
C LYS A 101 -23.87 -12.20 -19.00
N ARG A 102 -24.64 -11.64 -18.07
CA ARG A 102 -25.50 -10.47 -18.29
C ARG A 102 -24.68 -9.18 -18.18
N ARG A 103 -23.75 -8.99 -19.11
CA ARG A 103 -22.71 -7.95 -19.06
C ARG A 103 -23.27 -6.52 -18.96
N TRP A 104 -24.30 -6.22 -19.74
CA TRP A 104 -24.94 -4.91 -19.71
C TRP A 104 -25.54 -4.60 -18.35
N LEU A 105 -26.36 -5.53 -17.79
CA LEU A 105 -26.99 -5.36 -16.48
C LEU A 105 -25.96 -5.21 -15.36
N ALA A 106 -24.90 -6.02 -15.41
CA ALA A 106 -23.79 -5.92 -14.47
C ALA A 106 -23.14 -4.52 -14.47
N ARG A 107 -22.88 -3.99 -15.67
CA ARG A 107 -22.31 -2.64 -15.83
C ARG A 107 -23.30 -1.56 -15.37
N PHE A 108 -24.57 -1.70 -15.66
CA PHE A 108 -25.60 -0.77 -15.23
C PHE A 108 -25.70 -0.71 -13.69
N VAL A 109 -25.74 -1.86 -13.01
CA VAL A 109 -25.75 -1.93 -11.54
C VAL A 109 -24.47 -1.32 -10.96
N SER A 110 -23.31 -1.58 -11.56
CA SER A 110 -22.05 -0.97 -11.15
C SER A 110 -22.05 0.56 -11.28
N GLN A 111 -22.66 1.10 -12.36
CA GLN A 111 -22.78 2.55 -12.56
C GLN A 111 -23.74 3.19 -11.56
N LEU A 112 -24.84 2.51 -11.26
CA LEU A 112 -25.78 2.95 -10.22
C LEU A 112 -25.10 2.95 -8.83
N ALA A 113 -24.30 1.93 -8.53
CA ALA A 113 -23.52 1.86 -7.30
C ALA A 113 -22.55 3.05 -7.19
N ARG A 114 -21.82 3.37 -8.27
CA ARG A 114 -20.93 4.53 -8.33
C ARG A 114 -21.69 5.84 -8.10
N PHE A 115 -22.83 6.01 -8.74
CA PHE A 115 -23.66 7.22 -8.57
C PHE A 115 -24.11 7.41 -7.11
N LEU A 116 -24.53 6.32 -6.45
CA LEU A 116 -25.05 6.35 -5.06
C LEU A 116 -23.94 6.48 -4.01
N THR A 117 -22.74 5.94 -4.27
CA THR A 117 -21.70 5.80 -3.24
C THR A 117 -20.42 6.59 -3.52
N GLY A 118 -20.24 7.07 -4.75
CA GLY A 118 -18.97 7.65 -5.19
C GLY A 118 -17.84 6.63 -5.37
N ILE A 119 -18.14 5.32 -5.31
CA ILE A 119 -17.18 4.21 -5.37
C ILE A 119 -17.45 3.41 -6.64
N GLU A 120 -16.43 3.28 -7.49
CA GLU A 120 -16.50 2.46 -8.69
C GLU A 120 -15.83 1.11 -8.48
N ILE A 121 -16.60 0.03 -8.54
CA ILE A 121 -16.07 -1.34 -8.57
C ILE A 121 -16.56 -2.00 -9.85
N HIS A 122 -15.61 -2.38 -10.73
CA HIS A 122 -15.98 -3.08 -11.95
C HIS A 122 -16.60 -4.45 -11.61
N PRO A 123 -17.72 -4.86 -12.24
CA PRO A 123 -18.40 -6.12 -11.90
C PRO A 123 -17.55 -7.37 -12.16
N GLY A 124 -16.49 -7.28 -12.95
CA GLY A 124 -15.52 -8.36 -13.15
C GLY A 124 -14.49 -8.52 -12.04
N ALA A 125 -14.32 -7.50 -11.18
CA ALA A 125 -13.38 -7.57 -10.07
C ALA A 125 -13.78 -8.66 -9.07
N THR A 126 -12.78 -9.29 -8.45
CA THR A 126 -12.99 -10.25 -7.36
C THR A 126 -12.68 -9.60 -6.04
N VAL A 127 -13.64 -9.64 -5.10
CA VAL A 127 -13.49 -9.05 -3.77
C VAL A 127 -13.70 -10.13 -2.72
N GLY A 128 -12.71 -10.27 -1.85
CA GLY A 128 -12.67 -11.22 -0.76
C GLY A 128 -13.67 -10.92 0.37
N ARG A 129 -13.40 -11.50 1.53
CA ARG A 129 -14.22 -11.34 2.73
C ARG A 129 -13.62 -10.28 3.65
N ARG A 130 -14.46 -9.65 4.48
CA ARG A 130 -14.06 -8.66 5.49
C ARG A 130 -13.21 -7.53 4.90
N VAL A 131 -13.51 -7.15 3.65
CA VAL A 131 -12.90 -5.98 3.02
C VAL A 131 -13.59 -4.73 3.57
N PHE A 132 -12.79 -3.79 4.04
CA PHE A 132 -13.27 -2.50 4.53
C PHE A 132 -12.88 -1.39 3.55
N ILE A 133 -13.88 -0.70 3.00
CA ILE A 133 -13.67 0.52 2.21
C ILE A 133 -14.08 1.68 3.09
N ASP A 134 -13.08 2.38 3.62
CA ASP A 134 -13.28 3.50 4.53
C ASP A 134 -13.37 4.81 3.77
N HIS A 135 -14.38 5.64 4.12
CA HIS A 135 -14.79 6.85 3.39
C HIS A 135 -15.20 6.58 1.94
N GLY A 136 -14.34 5.99 1.15
CA GLY A 136 -14.57 5.39 -0.17
C GLY A 136 -14.74 6.36 -1.34
N MET A 137 -15.05 7.62 -1.15
CA MET A 137 -15.26 8.58 -2.25
C MET A 137 -14.07 8.56 -3.23
N GLY A 138 -14.37 8.39 -4.52
CA GLY A 138 -13.36 8.37 -5.59
C GLY A 138 -12.51 7.10 -5.66
N VAL A 139 -12.87 6.03 -4.96
CA VAL A 139 -12.26 4.71 -5.15
C VAL A 139 -12.63 4.16 -6.51
N VAL A 140 -11.63 3.64 -7.24
CA VAL A 140 -11.81 2.99 -8.55
C VAL A 140 -11.11 1.64 -8.56
N ILE A 141 -11.87 0.56 -8.75
CA ILE A 141 -11.38 -0.82 -8.80
C ILE A 141 -11.68 -1.40 -10.19
N GLY A 142 -10.62 -1.71 -10.94
CA GLY A 142 -10.72 -2.14 -12.34
C GLY A 142 -11.11 -3.61 -12.52
N GLU A 143 -11.41 -3.99 -13.77
CA GLU A 143 -12.04 -5.24 -14.19
C GLU A 143 -11.34 -6.51 -13.69
N THR A 144 -10.02 -6.58 -13.80
CA THR A 144 -9.23 -7.76 -13.45
C THR A 144 -8.54 -7.62 -12.09
N ALA A 145 -8.99 -6.66 -11.25
CA ALA A 145 -8.49 -6.54 -9.90
C ALA A 145 -8.97 -7.70 -9.02
N GLU A 146 -8.08 -8.14 -8.15
CA GLU A 146 -8.37 -9.15 -7.14
C GLU A 146 -8.00 -8.58 -5.78
N ILE A 147 -8.94 -8.60 -4.84
CA ILE A 147 -8.76 -8.09 -3.49
C ILE A 147 -8.93 -9.25 -2.54
N GLY A 148 -7.86 -9.57 -1.82
CA GLY A 148 -7.86 -10.62 -0.81
C GLY A 148 -8.73 -10.28 0.40
N ASP A 149 -8.85 -11.25 1.29
CA ASP A 149 -9.59 -11.08 2.55
C ASP A 149 -8.90 -10.04 3.44
N ASP A 150 -9.67 -9.44 4.33
CA ASP A 150 -9.17 -8.55 5.39
C ASP A 150 -8.51 -7.24 4.91
N CYS A 151 -8.61 -6.90 3.63
CA CYS A 151 -8.03 -5.67 3.08
C CYS A 151 -8.78 -4.43 3.57
N THR A 152 -8.03 -3.32 3.73
CA THR A 152 -8.58 -1.98 4.00
C THR A 152 -8.20 -1.04 2.86
N ILE A 153 -9.18 -0.31 2.31
CA ILE A 153 -9.01 0.60 1.18
C ILE A 153 -9.61 1.95 1.56
N TYR A 154 -8.81 3.01 1.46
CA TYR A 154 -9.26 4.36 1.77
C TYR A 154 -9.73 5.12 0.53
N GLN A 155 -10.32 6.29 0.74
CA GLN A 155 -10.85 7.17 -0.32
C GLN A 155 -9.79 7.50 -1.39
N GLY A 156 -10.24 7.72 -2.62
CA GLY A 156 -9.41 8.15 -3.74
C GLY A 156 -8.42 7.10 -4.27
N VAL A 157 -8.45 5.88 -3.73
CA VAL A 157 -7.58 4.78 -4.20
C VAL A 157 -7.97 4.35 -5.61
N THR A 158 -6.97 4.09 -6.45
CA THR A 158 -7.16 3.50 -7.77
C THR A 158 -6.40 2.18 -7.89
N LEU A 159 -7.12 1.08 -8.11
CA LEU A 159 -6.56 -0.19 -8.55
C LEU A 159 -6.71 -0.27 -10.07
N GLY A 160 -5.74 0.31 -10.78
CA GLY A 160 -5.79 0.61 -12.21
C GLY A 160 -4.97 -0.34 -13.08
N GLY A 161 -5.28 -0.35 -14.37
CA GLY A 161 -4.54 -1.09 -15.37
C GLY A 161 -3.57 -0.22 -16.17
N THR A 162 -2.49 -0.82 -16.65
CA THR A 162 -1.49 -0.16 -17.52
C THR A 162 -1.46 -0.74 -18.93
N SER A 163 -2.14 -1.87 -19.17
CA SER A 163 -2.21 -2.51 -20.48
C SER A 163 -3.56 -2.29 -21.15
N LEU A 164 -3.54 -2.06 -22.47
CA LEU A 164 -4.74 -1.96 -23.31
C LEU A 164 -5.12 -3.30 -23.95
N THR A 165 -4.37 -4.37 -23.72
CA THR A 165 -4.65 -5.69 -24.28
C THR A 165 -5.93 -6.27 -23.66
N ARG A 166 -6.89 -6.64 -24.50
CA ARG A 166 -8.15 -7.25 -24.07
C ARG A 166 -7.89 -8.61 -23.42
N GLY A 167 -8.56 -8.87 -22.28
CA GLY A 167 -8.46 -10.15 -21.58
C GLY A 167 -7.19 -10.33 -20.75
N ALA A 168 -6.20 -9.45 -20.86
CA ALA A 168 -4.99 -9.53 -20.05
C ALA A 168 -5.28 -9.16 -18.59
N LYS A 169 -4.56 -9.80 -17.66
CA LYS A 169 -4.47 -9.37 -16.26
C LYS A 169 -3.72 -8.04 -16.22
N ARG A 170 -4.45 -6.94 -16.06
CA ARG A 170 -3.91 -5.57 -16.13
C ARG A 170 -4.09 -4.78 -14.84
N HIS A 171 -4.91 -5.28 -13.90
CA HIS A 171 -5.17 -4.65 -12.61
C HIS A 171 -4.52 -5.46 -11.48
N PRO A 172 -4.17 -4.84 -10.36
CA PRO A 172 -3.41 -5.49 -9.30
C PRO A 172 -4.20 -6.59 -8.58
N THR A 173 -3.43 -7.49 -7.96
CA THR A 173 -3.90 -8.45 -6.97
C THR A 173 -3.40 -8.02 -5.60
N LEU A 174 -4.32 -7.77 -4.66
CA LEU A 174 -4.00 -7.51 -3.28
C LEU A 174 -4.06 -8.81 -2.49
N GLY A 175 -3.00 -9.15 -1.80
CA GLY A 175 -2.97 -10.26 -0.84
C GLY A 175 -3.86 -9.98 0.37
N ARG A 176 -3.98 -10.98 1.25
CA ARG A 176 -4.73 -10.84 2.50
C ARG A 176 -4.18 -9.71 3.36
N GLY A 177 -5.05 -8.95 4.04
CA GLY A 177 -4.67 -7.96 5.04
C GLY A 177 -3.94 -6.72 4.48
N VAL A 178 -3.94 -6.51 3.17
CA VAL A 178 -3.31 -5.34 2.55
C VAL A 178 -4.07 -4.07 2.94
N ILE A 179 -3.31 -3.04 3.32
CA ILE A 179 -3.84 -1.70 3.61
C ILE A 179 -3.41 -0.76 2.49
N VAL A 180 -4.38 -0.08 1.86
CA VAL A 180 -4.12 0.89 0.79
C VAL A 180 -4.56 2.28 1.25
N GLY A 181 -3.59 3.13 1.56
CA GLY A 181 -3.79 4.48 2.08
C GLY A 181 -4.50 5.41 1.08
N ALA A 182 -5.07 6.49 1.61
CA ALA A 182 -5.88 7.43 0.86
C ALA A 182 -5.15 7.98 -0.37
N GLY A 183 -5.87 8.08 -1.49
CA GLY A 183 -5.34 8.63 -2.73
C GLY A 183 -4.29 7.77 -3.44
N ALA A 184 -3.88 6.63 -2.89
CA ALA A 184 -2.87 5.79 -3.53
C ALA A 184 -3.31 5.23 -4.88
N LYS A 185 -2.36 5.09 -5.80
CA LYS A 185 -2.57 4.55 -7.14
C LYS A 185 -1.72 3.28 -7.31
N VAL A 186 -2.36 2.13 -7.44
CA VAL A 186 -1.68 0.86 -7.72
C VAL A 186 -2.00 0.49 -9.16
N LEU A 187 -1.00 0.57 -10.03
CA LEU A 187 -1.19 0.56 -11.48
C LEU A 187 -0.42 -0.57 -12.14
N GLY A 188 -1.11 -1.61 -12.56
CA GLY A 188 -0.54 -2.76 -13.28
C GLY A 188 -1.02 -4.12 -12.77
N GLY A 189 -0.79 -5.16 -13.56
CA GLY A 189 -1.23 -6.54 -13.29
C GLY A 189 -0.28 -7.34 -12.39
N PHE A 190 0.21 -6.74 -11.32
CA PHE A 190 1.15 -7.37 -10.38
C PHE A 190 0.52 -7.59 -9.00
N THR A 191 1.25 -8.27 -8.13
CA THR A 191 0.77 -8.63 -6.78
C THR A 191 1.36 -7.71 -5.72
N ILE A 192 0.49 -7.24 -4.82
CA ILE A 192 0.83 -6.68 -3.53
C ILE A 192 0.71 -7.82 -2.52
N GLY A 193 1.82 -8.18 -1.87
CA GLY A 193 1.89 -9.32 -0.94
C GLY A 193 1.00 -9.11 0.29
N ALA A 194 0.69 -10.23 0.98
CA ALA A 194 -0.14 -10.18 2.18
C ALA A 194 0.45 -9.25 3.25
N GLU A 195 -0.43 -8.57 4.01
CA GLU A 195 -0.09 -7.65 5.11
C GLU A 195 0.79 -6.46 4.66
N ALA A 196 0.93 -6.24 3.34
CA ALA A 196 1.66 -5.07 2.85
C ALA A 196 0.88 -3.78 3.06
N LYS A 197 1.60 -2.68 3.20
CA LYS A 197 1.03 -1.35 3.44
C LYS A 197 1.41 -0.40 2.31
N ILE A 198 0.41 0.23 1.72
CA ILE A 198 0.62 1.27 0.70
C ILE A 198 0.30 2.61 1.34
N GLY A 199 1.30 3.48 1.39
CA GLY A 199 1.16 4.82 1.96
C GLY A 199 0.21 5.70 1.14
N SER A 200 -0.29 6.75 1.78
CA SER A 200 -1.18 7.71 1.13
C SER A 200 -0.52 8.39 -0.05
N ASN A 201 -1.31 8.61 -1.11
CA ASN A 201 -0.86 9.22 -2.36
C ASN A 201 0.35 8.51 -3.01
N ALA A 202 0.71 7.30 -2.57
CA ALA A 202 1.76 6.52 -3.20
C ALA A 202 1.35 6.05 -4.60
N VAL A 203 2.28 6.10 -5.56
CA VAL A 203 2.08 5.60 -6.91
C VAL A 203 2.90 4.33 -7.11
N VAL A 204 2.24 3.19 -6.97
CA VAL A 204 2.85 1.86 -7.02
C VAL A 204 2.73 1.28 -8.42
N VAL A 205 3.86 1.01 -9.05
CA VAL A 205 3.96 0.46 -10.41
C VAL A 205 4.79 -0.84 -10.47
N LYS A 206 5.11 -1.40 -9.30
CA LYS A 206 5.91 -2.63 -9.17
C LYS A 206 5.35 -3.49 -8.02
N PRO A 207 5.60 -4.81 -8.02
CA PRO A 207 5.20 -5.68 -6.91
C PRO A 207 5.74 -5.20 -5.56
N VAL A 208 4.95 -5.43 -4.50
CA VAL A 208 5.36 -5.19 -3.11
C VAL A 208 5.36 -6.54 -2.40
N PRO A 209 6.46 -6.94 -1.74
CA PRO A 209 6.52 -8.20 -1.01
C PRO A 209 5.59 -8.20 0.21
N ALA A 210 5.28 -9.38 0.73
CA ALA A 210 4.47 -9.53 1.94
C ALA A 210 5.09 -8.76 3.12
N GLY A 211 4.24 -8.06 3.89
CA GLY A 211 4.66 -7.21 5.01
C GLY A 211 5.45 -5.96 4.61
N GLY A 212 5.71 -5.76 3.32
CA GLY A 212 6.43 -4.59 2.81
C GLY A 212 5.60 -3.32 2.89
N THR A 213 6.26 -2.17 2.95
CA THR A 213 5.62 -0.85 2.91
C THR A 213 6.07 -0.11 1.66
N ALA A 214 5.11 0.41 0.87
CA ALA A 214 5.40 1.20 -0.33
C ALA A 214 4.94 2.65 -0.11
N VAL A 215 5.84 3.62 -0.26
CA VAL A 215 5.56 5.05 -0.02
C VAL A 215 6.17 5.93 -1.11
N GLY A 216 5.53 7.04 -1.42
CA GLY A 216 6.01 8.07 -2.34
C GLY A 216 5.51 7.93 -3.77
N ASN A 217 5.93 8.87 -4.65
CA ASN A 217 5.59 8.93 -6.08
C ASN A 217 6.86 9.22 -6.91
N PRO A 218 7.41 8.23 -7.66
CA PRO A 218 7.04 6.81 -7.67
C PRO A 218 7.33 6.12 -6.33
N ALA A 219 6.56 5.08 -5.99
CA ALA A 219 6.69 4.43 -4.69
C ALA A 219 8.02 3.68 -4.53
N ARG A 220 8.65 3.89 -3.37
CA ARG A 220 9.77 3.08 -2.88
C ARG A 220 9.26 2.01 -1.95
N VAL A 221 9.75 0.79 -2.13
CA VAL A 221 9.38 -0.35 -1.29
C VAL A 221 10.40 -0.50 -0.18
N ILE A 222 9.89 -0.47 1.07
CA ILE A 222 10.65 -0.70 2.29
C ILE A 222 10.26 -2.09 2.79
N VAL A 223 11.23 -2.98 2.88
CA VAL A 223 11.02 -4.34 3.43
C VAL A 223 11.59 -4.35 4.84
N PRO A 224 10.84 -4.75 5.87
CA PRO A 224 11.41 -4.93 7.21
C PRO A 224 12.59 -5.90 7.16
N ALA A 225 13.73 -5.55 7.76
CA ALA A 225 14.87 -6.46 7.83
C ALA A 225 14.47 -7.76 8.57
N ALA A 226 14.92 -8.90 8.06
CA ALA A 226 14.62 -10.23 8.60
C ALA A 226 15.21 -10.40 10.02
N GLY A 227 14.64 -9.82 11.03
CA GLY A 227 15.09 -9.79 12.43
C GLY A 227 14.33 -8.81 13.29
N THR A 228 13.68 -7.80 12.69
CA THR A 228 12.87 -6.81 13.44
C THR A 228 11.43 -7.25 13.63
N ALA A 229 10.93 -8.18 12.81
CA ALA A 229 9.59 -8.74 12.98
C ALA A 229 9.42 -9.52 14.30
N ALA A 230 10.49 -10.14 14.83
CA ALA A 230 10.43 -10.90 16.09
C ALA A 230 10.41 -10.01 17.35
N LYS A 231 10.98 -8.78 17.29
CA LYS A 231 10.98 -7.86 18.45
C LYS A 231 9.71 -7.03 18.56
N ALA A 232 8.94 -6.89 17.49
CA ALA A 232 7.64 -6.19 17.53
C ALA A 232 6.50 -7.05 18.11
N SER A 233 6.71 -8.35 18.35
CA SER A 233 5.69 -9.26 18.87
C SER A 233 5.57 -9.30 20.40
N GLU A 234 6.51 -8.73 21.15
CA GLU A 234 6.54 -8.84 22.63
C GLU A 234 5.91 -7.67 23.38
N ALA A 235 5.60 -6.56 22.69
CA ALA A 235 4.88 -5.44 23.29
C ALA A 235 3.53 -5.21 22.58
N LYS A 236 2.54 -6.07 22.84
CA LYS A 236 1.16 -5.87 22.36
C LYS A 236 0.30 -5.22 23.43
N PRO A 237 -0.09 -3.92 23.31
CA PRO A 237 -1.23 -3.38 24.03
C PRO A 237 -2.51 -4.11 23.57
N ALA A 238 -3.53 -4.17 24.43
CA ALA A 238 -4.79 -4.91 24.18
C ALA A 238 -5.51 -4.57 22.87
N ALA A 239 -5.29 -3.38 22.30
CA ALA A 239 -5.81 -2.94 21.00
C ALA A 239 -5.18 -3.67 19.78
N ALA A 240 -4.03 -4.35 19.95
CA ALA A 240 -3.34 -5.04 18.86
C ALA A 240 -3.93 -6.43 18.52
N ARG A 241 -5.00 -6.85 19.21
CA ARG A 241 -5.67 -8.15 18.92
C ARG A 241 -6.51 -8.13 17.66
N SER A 242 -6.92 -6.97 17.16
CA SER A 242 -7.74 -6.84 15.94
C SER A 242 -6.93 -6.81 14.65
N GLY A 243 -5.60 -6.65 14.68
CA GLY A 243 -4.77 -6.52 13.47
C GLY A 243 -5.06 -5.24 12.67
N PHE A 244 -5.97 -4.39 13.14
CA PHE A 244 -6.34 -3.14 12.50
C PHE A 244 -5.35 -2.03 12.85
N CYS A 245 -4.81 -1.37 11.84
CA CYS A 245 -4.04 -0.14 11.97
C CYS A 245 -4.85 0.97 11.28
N ALA A 246 -5.45 1.86 12.04
CA ALA A 246 -6.17 3.00 11.48
C ALA A 246 -5.21 3.86 10.65
N TYR A 247 -5.75 4.44 9.57
CA TYR A 247 -5.00 5.31 8.69
C TYR A 247 -4.36 6.48 9.46
N GLY A 248 -3.03 6.61 9.35
CA GLY A 248 -2.29 7.69 10.00
C GLY A 248 -2.06 7.51 11.51
N ILE A 249 -2.52 6.42 12.12
CA ILE A 249 -2.29 6.14 13.53
C ILE A 249 -1.36 4.92 13.63
N THR A 250 -0.15 5.14 14.09
CA THR A 250 0.72 4.06 14.57
C THR A 250 0.49 3.95 16.08
N PRO A 251 0.02 2.81 16.61
CA PRO A 251 -0.10 2.66 18.06
C PRO A 251 1.25 2.93 18.72
N ASN A 252 1.30 3.89 19.64
CA ASN A 252 2.51 4.35 20.34
C ASN A 252 3.58 5.02 19.43
N ALA A 253 3.20 5.56 18.29
CA ALA A 253 4.06 6.48 17.58
C ALA A 253 3.54 7.91 17.82
N ASP A 254 4.42 8.76 18.30
CA ASP A 254 4.23 10.20 18.24
C ASP A 254 3.89 10.61 16.81
N ASP A 255 3.15 11.71 16.66
CA ASP A 255 2.83 12.29 15.36
C ASP A 255 4.03 12.17 14.40
N PRO A 256 3.86 11.67 13.14
CA PRO A 256 4.96 11.53 12.18
C PRO A 256 5.78 12.80 11.98
N VAL A 257 5.17 13.97 12.16
CA VAL A 257 5.85 15.27 12.14
C VAL A 257 6.73 15.43 13.38
N SER A 258 6.23 15.05 14.55
CA SER A 258 7.00 15.06 15.79
C SER A 258 8.18 14.09 15.70
N LEU A 259 8.00 12.87 15.20
CA LEU A 259 9.09 11.92 14.98
C LEU A 259 10.15 12.44 14.00
N ALA A 260 9.72 13.08 12.90
CA ALA A 260 10.65 13.70 11.96
C ALA A 260 11.41 14.87 12.60
N ILE A 261 10.74 15.68 13.40
CA ILE A 261 11.36 16.79 14.14
C ILE A 261 12.36 16.25 15.18
N HIS A 262 11.98 15.22 15.96
CA HIS A 262 12.89 14.58 16.92
C HIS A 262 14.11 13.98 16.21
N GLY A 263 13.91 13.28 15.08
CA GLY A 263 15.00 12.75 14.27
C GLY A 263 15.94 13.84 13.73
N LEU A 264 15.41 15.01 13.36
CA LEU A 264 16.22 16.16 12.96
C LEU A 264 16.98 16.78 14.13
N ILE A 265 16.35 16.87 15.30
CA ILE A 265 16.99 17.36 16.55
C ILE A 265 18.12 16.43 16.96
N ASP A 266 17.90 15.12 16.97
CA ASP A 266 18.94 14.12 17.30
C ASP A 266 20.10 14.16 16.30
N HIS A 267 19.77 14.32 15.02
CA HIS A 267 20.80 14.48 13.98
C HIS A 267 21.61 15.75 14.19
N ALA A 268 20.97 16.88 14.46
CA ALA A 268 21.64 18.14 14.74
C ALA A 268 22.52 18.04 16.00
N ALA A 269 22.02 17.42 17.08
CA ALA A 269 22.81 17.19 18.29
C ALA A 269 24.04 16.31 18.02
N THR A 270 23.90 15.24 17.24
CA THR A 270 25.02 14.37 16.84
C THR A 270 26.06 15.13 15.99
N GLN A 271 25.62 15.99 15.08
CA GLN A 271 26.52 16.82 14.29
C GLN A 271 27.30 17.82 15.17
N THR A 272 26.61 18.45 16.14
CA THR A 272 27.26 19.36 17.09
C THR A 272 28.33 18.64 17.90
N GLN A 273 28.02 17.45 18.43
CA GLN A 273 29.01 16.65 19.17
C GLN A 273 30.24 16.30 18.32
N ARG A 274 30.03 15.94 17.05
CA ARG A 274 31.15 15.68 16.10
C ARG A 274 31.97 16.94 15.84
N ILE A 275 31.34 18.10 15.74
CA ILE A 275 32.05 19.39 15.57
C ILE A 275 32.87 19.67 16.82
N ASP A 276 32.34 19.48 18.03
CA ASP A 276 33.06 19.66 19.30
C ASP A 276 34.27 18.71 19.39
N GLU A 277 34.10 17.45 18.98
CA GLU A 277 35.22 16.49 18.94
C GLU A 277 36.32 16.94 17.97
N ILE A 278 35.95 17.46 16.77
CA ILE A 278 36.87 17.99 15.79
C ILE A 278 37.58 19.26 16.31
N VAL A 279 36.85 20.19 16.93
CA VAL A 279 37.39 21.41 17.54
C VAL A 279 38.40 21.06 18.63
N THR A 280 38.01 20.12 19.51
CA THR A 280 38.91 19.65 20.58
C THR A 280 40.20 19.00 20.04
N ALA A 281 40.06 18.22 18.94
CA ALA A 281 41.19 17.59 18.29
C ALA A 281 42.13 18.65 17.62
N LEU A 282 41.56 19.68 17.00
CA LEU A 282 42.30 20.79 16.38
C LEU A 282 43.03 21.66 17.43
N GLU A 283 42.35 21.92 18.58
CA GLU A 283 42.98 22.63 19.70
C GLU A 283 44.21 21.86 20.24
N ARG A 284 44.10 20.52 20.36
CA ARG A 284 45.24 19.65 20.75
C ARG A 284 46.37 19.70 19.75
N LEU A 285 46.09 20.00 18.49
CA LEU A 285 47.11 20.19 17.41
C LEU A 285 47.65 21.62 17.35
N GLY A 286 47.28 22.51 18.30
CA GLY A 286 47.78 23.89 18.41
C GLY A 286 47.14 24.87 17.42
N THR A 287 46.01 24.53 16.86
CA THR A 287 45.23 25.42 16.01
C THR A 287 44.14 26.10 16.83
N THR A 288 44.26 27.39 17.12
CA THR A 288 43.22 28.19 17.76
C THR A 288 42.15 28.56 16.73
N LEU A 289 40.96 28.00 16.86
CA LEU A 289 39.76 28.44 16.14
C LEU A 289 39.07 29.51 16.98
N GLU A 290 38.96 30.73 16.49
CA GLU A 290 38.12 31.76 17.08
C GLU A 290 36.67 31.27 17.03
N ALA A 291 36.01 31.35 18.21
CA ALA A 291 34.74 30.71 18.50
C ALA A 291 33.64 30.97 17.47
N LEU A 292 33.00 29.88 17.00
CA LEU A 292 31.74 29.90 16.27
C LEU A 292 30.56 30.26 17.19
N ASN A 293 30.51 31.51 17.64
CA ASN A 293 29.52 32.05 18.58
C ASN A 293 28.06 32.05 18.04
N GLY A 294 27.82 31.62 16.80
CA GLY A 294 26.46 31.59 16.22
C GLY A 294 25.74 30.26 16.32
N ALA A 295 26.47 29.12 16.38
CA ALA A 295 25.85 27.79 16.40
C ALA A 295 25.21 27.40 17.70
N ASP A 296 25.79 27.88 18.86
CA ASP A 296 25.28 27.60 20.20
C ASP A 296 23.92 28.28 20.48
N ALA A 297 23.68 29.49 19.95
CA ALA A 297 22.42 30.18 20.10
C ALA A 297 21.27 29.44 19.37
N ALA A 298 21.52 28.95 18.16
CA ALA A 298 20.53 28.20 17.39
C ALA A 298 20.20 26.84 18.03
N LEU A 299 21.19 26.18 18.64
CA LEU A 299 20.98 24.90 19.35
C LEU A 299 20.17 25.06 20.65
N LEU A 300 20.41 26.13 21.37
CA LEU A 300 19.64 26.50 22.58
C LEU A 300 18.18 26.80 22.22
N ASP A 301 17.92 27.46 21.09
CA ASP A 301 16.56 27.73 20.63
C ASP A 301 15.82 26.46 20.18
N LEU A 302 16.51 25.52 19.52
CA LEU A 302 15.94 24.22 19.16
C LEU A 302 15.60 23.37 20.39
N ARG A 303 16.43 23.34 21.41
CA ARG A 303 16.16 22.67 22.70
C ARG A 303 14.99 23.30 23.45
N ARG A 304 14.86 24.61 23.41
CA ARG A 304 13.71 25.34 24.00
C ARG A 304 12.42 25.02 23.24
N LEU A 305 12.49 24.90 21.93
CA LEU A 305 11.34 24.53 21.10
C LEU A 305 10.88 23.09 21.36
N SER A 306 11.81 22.14 21.53
CA SER A 306 11.53 20.76 21.92
C SER A 306 10.81 20.67 23.26
N ALA A 307 11.33 21.34 24.28
CA ALA A 307 10.74 21.39 25.64
C ALA A 307 9.34 22.05 25.65
N ALA A 308 9.13 23.07 24.80
CA ALA A 308 7.83 23.72 24.66
C ALA A 308 6.78 22.84 23.98
N ILE A 309 7.20 21.95 23.09
CA ILE A 309 6.33 20.95 22.43
C ILE A 309 5.95 19.85 23.41
N GLU A 310 6.93 19.32 24.18
CA GLU A 310 6.69 18.30 25.21
C GLU A 310 5.76 18.79 26.32
N GLY A 311 5.92 20.01 26.79
CA GLY A 311 5.05 20.61 27.83
C GLY A 311 3.61 20.90 27.40
N LYS A 312 3.31 20.93 26.07
CA LYS A 312 1.94 21.07 25.55
C LYS A 312 1.24 19.73 25.41
N VAL A 313 1.98 18.63 25.22
CA VAL A 313 1.42 17.28 25.10
C VAL A 313 0.95 16.74 26.47
N GLU A 314 1.57 17.16 27.58
CA GLU A 314 1.14 16.75 28.92
C GLU A 314 -0.10 17.51 29.44
N GLN A 315 -0.55 18.58 28.76
CA GLN A 315 -1.70 19.41 29.19
C GLN A 315 -2.96 19.23 28.30
N SER A 316 -2.93 18.33 27.31
CA SER A 316 -4.07 17.98 26.47
C SER A 316 -4.47 16.52 26.63
#